data_c57b76fff2a447014bced8a6240a924a
#
_entry.id   c57b76fff2a447014bced8a6240a924a
#
_cell.length_a   1.000
_cell.length_b   1.000
_cell.length_c   1.000
_cell.angle_alpha   90.00
_cell.angle_beta   90.00
_cell.angle_gamma   90.00
#
_symmetry.space_group_name_H-M   'P 1'
#
loop_
_entity.id
_entity.type
_entity.pdbx_description
1 polymer ?
#
loop_
_entity_poly.entity_id
_entity_poly.type
_entity_poly.pdbx_seq_one_letter_code
_entity_poly.pdbx_strand_id
1 'polypeptide(L)'
;MLANRELLAASAAARNAAIGAALAEDRRVVFAVLAGSDVNPDAGRPGAACVAVYVDPQADIEAARVELARRLAGQPGTCGLDVALLNTMELEEAGRLLQGCEVLLDRDRAARAEFEACASGAYFDFRESEQMFLRERAVRPCAEVVARKLAALDAQTRRLGEFEGISLEAYISDWRSACIVERVLEVAIGACIDLTRHTLSERGLGLPRTYRGIVFAARDAGLLEAGLAASLADLCGFRNVLAHQGDRIDAAVVVEVLQHGVRDLRRFREAASGW
;
A
#
# COMPACT_ATOMS: atom_id res chain seq x y z
N MET A 1 -35.28 -21.12 11.24
CA MET A 1 -34.25 -20.14 10.82
C MET A 1 -32.98 -20.16 11.70
N LEU A 2 -33.10 -20.24 13.05
CA LEU A 2 -31.92 -20.29 13.96
C LEU A 2 -31.07 -21.55 13.75
N ALA A 3 -31.67 -22.74 13.69
CA ALA A 3 -30.93 -24.00 13.48
C ALA A 3 -30.11 -24.06 12.17
N ASN A 4 -30.60 -23.39 11.12
CA ASN A 4 -29.86 -23.35 9.83
C ASN A 4 -28.65 -22.40 9.90
N ARG A 5 -28.75 -21.34 10.70
CA ARG A 5 -27.60 -20.44 10.96
C ARG A 5 -26.51 -21.11 11.81
N GLU A 6 -26.89 -21.89 12.79
CA GLU A 6 -25.96 -22.62 13.63
C GLU A 6 -25.23 -23.74 12.85
N LEU A 7 -25.93 -24.44 11.96
CA LEU A 7 -25.32 -25.45 11.09
C LEU A 7 -24.33 -24.83 10.07
N LEU A 8 -24.67 -23.69 9.50
CA LEU A 8 -23.79 -22.96 8.57
C LEU A 8 -22.56 -22.42 9.29
N ALA A 9 -22.71 -21.88 10.49
CA ALA A 9 -21.59 -21.41 11.31
C ALA A 9 -20.65 -22.55 11.72
N ALA A 10 -21.20 -23.70 12.11
CA ALA A 10 -20.40 -24.90 12.45
C ALA A 10 -19.63 -25.43 11.22
N SER A 11 -20.24 -25.39 10.04
CA SER A 11 -19.59 -25.77 8.78
C SER A 11 -18.45 -24.81 8.40
N ALA A 12 -18.65 -23.49 8.59
CA ALA A 12 -17.62 -22.49 8.35
C ALA A 12 -16.43 -22.64 9.33
N ALA A 13 -16.68 -22.86 10.61
CA ALA A 13 -15.64 -23.08 11.59
C ALA A 13 -14.81 -24.34 11.30
N ALA A 14 -15.47 -25.45 10.90
CA ALA A 14 -14.79 -26.66 10.50
C ALA A 14 -13.90 -26.46 9.25
N ARG A 15 -14.41 -25.73 8.25
CA ARG A 15 -13.66 -25.34 7.06
C ARG A 15 -12.43 -24.51 7.43
N ASN A 16 -12.61 -23.47 8.26
CA ASN A 16 -11.54 -22.57 8.66
C ASN A 16 -10.46 -23.28 9.46
N ALA A 17 -10.85 -24.24 10.34
CA ALA A 17 -9.91 -25.08 11.06
C ALA A 17 -9.11 -26.00 10.10
N ALA A 18 -9.75 -26.58 9.07
CA ALA A 18 -9.06 -27.42 8.09
C ALA A 18 -8.07 -26.59 7.24
N ILE A 19 -8.45 -25.38 6.83
CA ILE A 19 -7.54 -24.46 6.13
C ILE A 19 -6.35 -24.10 7.01
N GLY A 20 -6.59 -23.72 8.28
CA GLY A 20 -5.53 -23.41 9.24
C GLY A 20 -4.57 -24.57 9.45
N ALA A 21 -5.08 -25.81 9.58
CA ALA A 21 -4.26 -27.02 9.71
C ALA A 21 -3.39 -27.27 8.46
N ALA A 22 -3.96 -27.13 7.26
CA ALA A 22 -3.21 -27.30 6.01
C ALA A 22 -2.10 -26.23 5.84
N LEU A 23 -2.37 -24.98 6.24
CA LEU A 23 -1.37 -23.90 6.23
C LEU A 23 -0.29 -24.13 7.29
N ALA A 24 -0.64 -24.74 8.43
CA ALA A 24 0.29 -25.04 9.50
C ALA A 24 1.35 -26.10 9.12
N GLU A 25 1.16 -26.88 8.07
CA GLU A 25 2.17 -27.82 7.56
C GLU A 25 3.33 -27.10 6.84
N ASP A 26 3.11 -25.87 6.35
CA ASP A 26 4.16 -25.08 5.72
C ASP A 26 4.82 -24.15 6.75
N ARG A 27 6.09 -24.43 7.07
CA ARG A 27 6.84 -23.65 8.07
C ARG A 27 7.15 -22.22 7.65
N ARG A 28 7.04 -21.91 6.35
CA ARG A 28 7.24 -20.55 5.84
C ARG A 28 6.08 -19.62 6.21
N VAL A 29 4.89 -20.16 6.50
CA VAL A 29 3.73 -19.35 6.88
C VAL A 29 3.91 -18.79 8.28
N VAL A 30 3.94 -17.48 8.41
CA VAL A 30 4.02 -16.76 9.68
C VAL A 30 2.62 -16.56 10.26
N PHE A 31 1.70 -16.04 9.46
CA PHE A 31 0.29 -15.96 9.80
C PHE A 31 -0.59 -16.03 8.55
N ALA A 32 -1.85 -16.34 8.76
CA ALA A 32 -2.84 -16.37 7.69
C ALA A 32 -4.22 -15.94 8.20
N VAL A 33 -4.97 -15.25 7.34
CA VAL A 33 -6.32 -14.78 7.65
C VAL A 33 -7.28 -15.14 6.53
N LEU A 34 -8.55 -15.32 6.89
CA LEU A 34 -9.65 -15.42 5.95
C LEU A 34 -10.30 -14.04 5.83
N ALA A 35 -10.39 -13.55 4.62
CA ALA A 35 -11.00 -12.27 4.28
C ALA A 35 -12.03 -12.44 3.16
N GLY A 36 -13.00 -11.52 3.06
CA GLY A 36 -13.97 -11.52 1.98
C GLY A 36 -15.39 -11.22 2.44
N SER A 37 -16.35 -11.29 1.52
CA SER A 37 -17.74 -10.90 1.76
C SER A 37 -18.46 -11.77 2.80
N ASP A 38 -18.02 -13.01 3.00
CA ASP A 38 -18.60 -13.92 4.01
C ASP A 38 -18.19 -13.52 5.43
N VAL A 39 -17.07 -12.80 5.57
CA VAL A 39 -16.53 -12.34 6.85
C VAL A 39 -16.77 -10.84 7.04
N ASN A 40 -16.63 -10.06 5.96
CA ASN A 40 -16.88 -8.61 5.96
C ASN A 40 -17.59 -8.18 4.67
N PRO A 41 -18.91 -7.86 4.72
CA PRO A 41 -19.68 -7.41 3.56
C PRO A 41 -19.15 -6.14 2.90
N ASP A 42 -18.42 -5.30 3.65
CA ASP A 42 -17.86 -4.03 3.16
C ASP A 42 -16.49 -4.19 2.47
N ALA A 43 -15.93 -5.39 2.41
CA ALA A 43 -14.62 -5.65 1.80
C ALA A 43 -14.55 -5.43 0.27
N GLY A 44 -15.66 -5.04 -0.36
CA GLY A 44 -15.70 -4.46 -1.72
C GLY A 44 -15.45 -5.44 -2.89
N ARG A 45 -15.37 -6.75 -2.64
CA ARG A 45 -15.47 -7.80 -3.67
C ARG A 45 -16.71 -8.65 -3.38
N PRO A 46 -17.77 -8.55 -4.18
CA PRO A 46 -18.90 -9.45 -4.03
C PRO A 46 -18.45 -10.88 -4.36
N GLY A 47 -18.53 -11.78 -3.40
CA GLY A 47 -18.68 -13.20 -3.66
C GLY A 47 -17.47 -14.12 -3.58
N ALA A 48 -16.25 -13.67 -3.24
CA ALA A 48 -15.13 -14.60 -3.10
C ALA A 48 -14.42 -14.41 -1.74
N ALA A 49 -14.48 -15.44 -0.90
CA ALA A 49 -13.59 -15.53 0.26
C ALA A 49 -12.13 -15.72 -0.24
N CYS A 50 -11.20 -15.03 0.40
CA CYS A 50 -9.78 -15.07 0.07
C CYS A 50 -8.99 -15.48 1.32
N VAL A 51 -8.06 -16.41 1.15
CA VAL A 51 -7.08 -16.75 2.18
C VAL A 51 -5.84 -15.89 1.94
N ALA A 52 -5.62 -14.92 2.80
CA ALA A 52 -4.45 -14.06 2.74
C ALA A 52 -3.37 -14.59 3.69
N VAL A 53 -2.17 -14.80 3.16
CA VAL A 53 -1.06 -15.46 3.86
C VAL A 53 0.15 -14.54 3.87
N TYR A 54 0.75 -14.37 5.04
CA TYR A 54 2.05 -13.75 5.21
C TYR A 54 3.09 -14.83 5.44
N VAL A 55 4.09 -14.89 4.58
CA VAL A 55 5.19 -15.85 4.68
C VAL A 55 6.46 -15.15 5.17
N ASP A 56 7.41 -15.92 5.67
CA ASP A 56 8.72 -15.42 6.06
C ASP A 56 9.33 -14.60 4.90
N PRO A 57 9.70 -13.35 5.11
CA PRO A 57 10.27 -12.50 4.06
C PRO A 57 11.55 -13.04 3.43
N GLN A 58 12.26 -13.97 4.10
CA GLN A 58 13.46 -14.62 3.58
C GLN A 58 13.14 -15.86 2.72
N ALA A 59 11.88 -16.30 2.68
CA ALA A 59 11.45 -17.44 1.88
C ALA A 59 11.31 -17.07 0.40
N ASP A 60 11.42 -18.08 -0.47
CA ASP A 60 11.02 -17.94 -1.86
C ASP A 60 9.49 -17.78 -1.94
N ILE A 61 9.06 -16.53 -2.19
CA ILE A 61 7.66 -16.11 -2.16
C ILE A 61 6.87 -16.78 -3.30
N GLU A 62 7.44 -16.89 -4.49
CA GLU A 62 6.75 -17.52 -5.63
C GLU A 62 6.59 -19.02 -5.43
N ALA A 63 7.62 -19.72 -4.94
CA ALA A 63 7.53 -21.12 -4.57
C ALA A 63 6.52 -21.34 -3.43
N ALA A 64 6.43 -20.42 -2.47
CA ALA A 64 5.43 -20.48 -1.40
C ALA A 64 4.01 -20.34 -1.98
N ARG A 65 3.78 -19.39 -2.89
CA ARG A 65 2.47 -19.14 -3.51
C ARG A 65 1.94 -20.38 -4.22
N VAL A 66 2.77 -21.01 -5.04
CA VAL A 66 2.38 -22.22 -5.81
C VAL A 66 2.03 -23.38 -4.86
N GLU A 67 2.87 -23.63 -3.86
CA GLU A 67 2.66 -24.74 -2.91
C GLU A 67 1.41 -24.52 -2.05
N LEU A 68 1.19 -23.29 -1.53
CA LEU A 68 0.02 -22.97 -0.72
C LEU A 68 -1.28 -23.10 -1.52
N ALA A 69 -1.29 -22.63 -2.77
CA ALA A 69 -2.44 -22.79 -3.67
C ALA A 69 -2.75 -24.28 -3.89
N ARG A 70 -1.72 -25.11 -4.14
CA ARG A 70 -1.86 -26.56 -4.32
C ARG A 70 -2.42 -27.26 -3.07
N ARG A 71 -1.91 -26.92 -1.89
CA ARG A 71 -2.36 -27.47 -0.60
C ARG A 71 -3.82 -27.15 -0.31
N LEU A 72 -4.20 -25.90 -0.53
CA LEU A 72 -5.55 -25.47 -0.29
C LEU A 72 -6.55 -26.04 -1.30
N ALA A 73 -6.18 -26.21 -2.56
CA ALA A 73 -7.05 -26.83 -3.56
C ALA A 73 -7.52 -28.26 -3.21
N GLY A 74 -6.76 -28.97 -2.36
CA GLY A 74 -7.09 -30.31 -1.89
C GLY A 74 -8.01 -30.37 -0.66
N GLN A 75 -8.35 -29.23 -0.04
CA GLN A 75 -9.12 -29.21 1.19
C GLN A 75 -10.63 -29.12 0.93
N PRO A 76 -11.47 -29.79 1.76
CA PRO A 76 -12.91 -29.67 1.65
C PRO A 76 -13.40 -28.22 1.85
N GLY A 77 -14.27 -27.74 0.99
CA GLY A 77 -14.89 -26.41 1.10
C GLY A 77 -13.99 -25.24 0.68
N THR A 78 -12.83 -25.50 0.04
CA THR A 78 -11.93 -24.46 -0.48
C THR A 78 -12.18 -24.17 -1.97
N CYS A 79 -13.14 -24.83 -2.60
CA CYS A 79 -13.49 -24.58 -3.99
C CYS A 79 -13.90 -23.11 -4.17
N GLY A 80 -13.15 -22.39 -5.03
CA GLY A 80 -13.39 -20.97 -5.28
C GLY A 80 -12.72 -20.00 -4.27
N LEU A 81 -11.93 -20.49 -3.30
CA LEU A 81 -11.07 -19.64 -2.48
C LEU A 81 -9.86 -19.18 -3.29
N ASP A 82 -9.63 -17.88 -3.30
CA ASP A 82 -8.40 -17.30 -3.82
C ASP A 82 -7.33 -17.27 -2.72
N VAL A 83 -6.07 -17.38 -3.13
CA VAL A 83 -4.91 -17.31 -2.23
C VAL A 83 -4.10 -16.08 -2.56
N ALA A 84 -4.04 -15.16 -1.64
CA ALA A 84 -3.27 -13.92 -1.77
C ALA A 84 -2.06 -13.93 -0.83
N LEU A 85 -0.91 -13.50 -1.33
CA LEU A 85 0.27 -13.30 -0.49
C LEU A 85 0.37 -11.85 -0.06
N LEU A 86 0.29 -11.63 1.24
CA LEU A 86 0.38 -10.30 1.85
C LEU A 86 1.75 -9.64 1.60
N ASN A 87 2.81 -10.44 1.46
CA ASN A 87 4.17 -9.96 1.19
C ASN A 87 4.31 -9.21 -0.15
N THR A 88 3.45 -9.50 -1.13
CA THR A 88 3.50 -8.92 -2.49
C THR A 88 2.39 -7.92 -2.76
N MET A 89 1.52 -7.72 -1.79
CA MET A 89 0.36 -6.84 -1.90
C MET A 89 0.75 -5.41 -1.52
N GLU A 90 0.16 -4.42 -2.18
CA GLU A 90 0.27 -3.03 -1.74
C GLU A 90 -0.36 -2.87 -0.33
N LEU A 91 0.29 -2.09 0.54
CA LEU A 91 -0.13 -1.97 1.94
C LEU A 91 -1.57 -1.46 2.10
N GLU A 92 -2.01 -0.55 1.24
CA GLU A 92 -3.37 -0.04 1.24
C GLU A 92 -4.39 -1.14 0.90
N GLU A 93 -4.04 -2.03 -0.02
CA GLU A 93 -4.90 -3.17 -0.37
C GLU A 93 -4.87 -4.24 0.71
N ALA A 94 -3.70 -4.55 1.26
CA ALA A 94 -3.56 -5.45 2.40
C ALA A 94 -4.35 -4.93 3.60
N GLY A 95 -4.21 -3.64 3.94
CA GLY A 95 -4.95 -3.03 5.04
C GLY A 95 -6.46 -3.06 4.84
N ARG A 96 -6.94 -2.85 3.62
CA ARG A 96 -8.35 -3.01 3.27
C ARG A 96 -8.83 -4.45 3.46
N LEU A 97 -8.03 -5.42 3.05
CA LEU A 97 -8.34 -6.84 3.13
C LEU A 97 -8.39 -7.32 4.59
N LEU A 98 -7.51 -6.78 5.44
CA LEU A 98 -7.44 -7.13 6.86
C LEU A 98 -8.59 -6.56 7.70
N GLN A 99 -9.41 -5.64 7.16
CA GLN A 99 -10.56 -5.11 7.89
C GLN A 99 -11.62 -6.20 8.11
N GLY A 100 -11.79 -6.64 9.36
CA GLY A 100 -12.78 -7.63 9.75
C GLY A 100 -12.47 -9.06 9.27
N CYS A 101 -11.20 -9.40 9.05
CA CYS A 101 -10.75 -10.75 8.73
C CYS A 101 -10.81 -11.69 9.94
N GLU A 102 -10.85 -13.00 9.68
CA GLU A 102 -10.73 -14.05 10.69
C GLU A 102 -9.34 -14.66 10.64
N VAL A 103 -8.66 -14.78 11.79
CA VAL A 103 -7.32 -15.38 11.87
C VAL A 103 -7.43 -16.88 11.77
N LEU A 104 -6.76 -17.48 10.78
CA LEU A 104 -6.71 -18.93 10.53
C LEU A 104 -5.45 -19.57 11.14
N LEU A 105 -4.33 -18.87 11.12
CA LEU A 105 -3.05 -19.30 11.66
C LEU A 105 -2.28 -18.09 12.18
N ASP A 106 -1.67 -18.21 13.34
CA ASP A 106 -0.85 -17.17 13.96
C ASP A 106 0.34 -17.80 14.67
N ARG A 107 1.50 -17.81 14.04
CA ARG A 107 2.74 -18.35 14.63
C ARG A 107 3.61 -17.29 15.26
N ASP A 108 3.49 -16.07 14.78
CA ASP A 108 4.21 -14.92 15.33
C ASP A 108 3.24 -13.74 15.44
N ARG A 109 2.68 -13.64 16.64
CA ARG A 109 1.71 -12.59 16.97
C ARG A 109 2.33 -11.20 16.88
N ALA A 110 3.62 -11.05 17.14
CA ALA A 110 4.30 -9.76 17.09
C ALA A 110 4.46 -9.32 15.63
N ALA A 111 4.96 -10.22 14.76
CA ALA A 111 5.07 -9.96 13.32
C ALA A 111 3.70 -9.68 12.68
N ARG A 112 2.65 -10.42 13.07
CA ARG A 112 1.29 -10.15 12.59
C ARG A 112 0.80 -8.78 13.03
N ALA A 113 0.90 -8.45 14.32
CA ALA A 113 0.43 -7.16 14.83
C ALA A 113 1.16 -5.99 14.18
N GLU A 114 2.45 -6.12 13.92
CA GLU A 114 3.25 -5.11 13.23
C GLU A 114 2.79 -4.93 11.78
N PHE A 115 2.62 -6.02 11.04
CA PHE A 115 2.13 -5.96 9.66
C PHE A 115 0.72 -5.35 9.60
N GLU A 116 -0.20 -5.79 10.48
CA GLU A 116 -1.56 -5.24 10.57
C GLU A 116 -1.56 -3.75 10.88
N ALA A 117 -0.69 -3.27 11.76
CA ALA A 117 -0.57 -1.85 12.08
C ALA A 117 -0.11 -1.04 10.86
N CYS A 118 0.94 -1.47 10.17
CA CYS A 118 1.45 -0.81 8.97
C CYS A 118 0.42 -0.79 7.84
N ALA A 119 -0.19 -1.93 7.53
CA ALA A 119 -1.17 -2.06 6.47
C ALA A 119 -2.45 -1.27 6.75
N SER A 120 -2.95 -1.31 8.00
CA SER A 120 -4.11 -0.51 8.42
C SER A 120 -3.81 0.98 8.35
N GLY A 121 -2.63 1.41 8.80
CA GLY A 121 -2.19 2.81 8.69
C GLY A 121 -2.22 3.28 7.23
N ALA A 122 -1.60 2.55 6.32
CA ALA A 122 -1.59 2.87 4.89
C ALA A 122 -3.00 2.93 4.28
N TYR A 123 -3.88 2.00 4.66
CA TYR A 123 -5.27 1.98 4.21
C TYR A 123 -6.07 3.21 4.69
N PHE A 124 -5.97 3.57 5.97
CA PHE A 124 -6.71 4.72 6.49
C PHE A 124 -6.18 6.03 5.93
N ASP A 125 -4.87 6.18 5.76
CA ASP A 125 -4.25 7.32 5.09
C ASP A 125 -4.75 7.49 3.65
N PHE A 126 -4.78 6.39 2.91
CA PHE A 126 -5.30 6.40 1.54
C PHE A 126 -6.76 6.84 1.52
N ARG A 127 -7.59 6.32 2.42
CA ARG A 127 -9.01 6.71 2.53
C ARG A 127 -9.20 8.17 2.90
N GLU A 128 -8.41 8.68 3.83
CA GLU A 128 -8.46 10.10 4.20
C GLU A 128 -8.07 10.99 3.02
N SER A 129 -6.97 10.65 2.35
CA SER A 129 -6.52 11.33 1.13
C SER A 129 -7.58 11.31 0.02
N GLU A 130 -8.27 10.19 -0.18
CA GLU A 130 -9.37 10.07 -1.14
C GLU A 130 -10.56 10.99 -0.76
N GLN A 131 -10.95 11.02 0.51
CA GLN A 131 -12.00 11.91 1.00
C GLN A 131 -11.64 13.38 0.85
N MET A 132 -10.39 13.75 1.16
CA MET A 132 -9.90 15.12 0.98
C MET A 132 -9.95 15.53 -0.50
N PHE A 133 -9.51 14.64 -1.40
CA PHE A 133 -9.59 14.84 -2.84
C PHE A 133 -11.03 15.09 -3.32
N LEU A 134 -11.99 14.25 -2.89
CA LEU A 134 -13.39 14.40 -3.27
C LEU A 134 -13.99 15.73 -2.77
N ARG A 135 -13.66 16.13 -1.54
CA ARG A 135 -14.08 17.43 -0.97
C ARG A 135 -13.48 18.59 -1.75
N GLU A 136 -12.18 18.56 -2.05
CA GLU A 136 -11.49 19.61 -2.79
C GLU A 136 -12.06 19.77 -4.19
N ARG A 137 -12.29 18.65 -4.90
CA ARG A 137 -12.90 18.63 -6.24
C ARG A 137 -14.32 19.20 -6.26
N ALA A 138 -15.09 19.02 -5.19
CA ALA A 138 -16.45 19.53 -5.09
C ALA A 138 -16.53 21.06 -4.97
N VAL A 139 -15.46 21.72 -4.48
CA VAL A 139 -15.49 23.14 -4.12
C VAL A 139 -14.53 24.03 -4.91
N ARG A 140 -13.58 23.46 -5.67
CA ARG A 140 -12.54 24.20 -6.38
C ARG A 140 -12.41 23.75 -7.84
N PRO A 141 -12.18 24.70 -8.78
CA PRO A 141 -11.79 24.38 -10.15
C PRO A 141 -10.47 23.57 -10.16
N CYS A 142 -10.39 22.56 -11.03
CA CYS A 142 -9.21 21.71 -11.12
C CYS A 142 -7.93 22.50 -11.41
N ALA A 143 -7.98 23.48 -12.33
CA ALA A 143 -6.84 24.32 -12.68
C ALA A 143 -6.24 25.06 -11.45
N GLU A 144 -7.08 25.55 -10.53
CA GLU A 144 -6.63 26.19 -9.29
C GLU A 144 -5.93 25.19 -8.38
N VAL A 145 -6.48 23.97 -8.24
CA VAL A 145 -5.89 22.91 -7.43
C VAL A 145 -4.55 22.48 -8.00
N VAL A 146 -4.47 22.26 -9.30
CA VAL A 146 -3.23 21.89 -10.01
C VAL A 146 -2.16 22.96 -9.82
N ALA A 147 -2.48 24.23 -10.07
CA ALA A 147 -1.53 25.33 -9.90
C ALA A 147 -0.98 25.42 -8.46
N ARG A 148 -1.86 25.29 -7.47
CA ARG A 148 -1.48 25.30 -6.05
C ARG A 148 -0.58 24.10 -5.67
N LYS A 149 -0.90 22.91 -6.17
CA LYS A 149 -0.11 21.69 -5.89
C LYS A 149 1.25 21.75 -6.60
N LEU A 150 1.33 22.28 -7.83
CA LEU A 150 2.61 22.52 -8.51
C LEU A 150 3.49 23.51 -7.73
N ALA A 151 2.91 24.61 -7.26
CA ALA A 151 3.65 25.59 -6.44
C ALA A 151 4.14 24.97 -5.11
N ALA A 152 3.31 24.12 -4.49
CA ALA A 152 3.71 23.39 -3.29
C ALA A 152 4.88 22.43 -3.59
N LEU A 153 4.82 21.67 -4.68
CA LEU A 153 5.90 20.77 -5.10
C LEU A 153 7.19 21.54 -5.38
N ASP A 154 7.13 22.69 -6.05
CA ASP A 154 8.29 23.57 -6.30
C ASP A 154 8.92 24.06 -4.97
N ALA A 155 8.10 24.36 -3.98
CA ALA A 155 8.59 24.79 -2.67
C ALA A 155 9.29 23.64 -1.94
N GLN A 156 8.73 22.42 -1.98
CA GLN A 156 9.32 21.26 -1.31
C GLN A 156 10.62 20.81 -2.01
N THR A 157 10.65 20.75 -3.33
CA THR A 157 11.86 20.35 -4.07
C THR A 157 13.00 21.34 -3.90
N ARG A 158 12.71 22.65 -3.75
CA ARG A 158 13.74 23.63 -3.36
C ARG A 158 14.31 23.38 -1.97
N ARG A 159 13.46 23.09 -0.99
CA ARG A 159 13.90 22.77 0.38
C ARG A 159 14.75 21.50 0.41
N LEU A 160 14.35 20.46 -0.32
CA LEU A 160 15.15 19.24 -0.44
C LEU A 160 16.50 19.50 -1.09
N GLY A 161 16.59 20.44 -2.03
CA GLY A 161 17.82 20.86 -2.68
C GLY A 161 18.90 21.38 -1.70
N GLU A 162 18.48 21.92 -0.55
CA GLU A 162 19.40 22.38 0.50
C GLU A 162 20.12 21.19 1.19
N PHE A 163 19.58 19.99 1.07
CA PHE A 163 20.05 18.76 1.70
C PHE A 163 20.64 17.73 0.71
N GLU A 164 20.58 17.96 -0.62
CA GLU A 164 21.05 16.98 -1.62
C GLU A 164 22.49 16.51 -1.43
N GLY A 165 23.33 17.31 -0.81
CA GLY A 165 24.75 16.99 -0.53
C GLY A 165 24.99 16.43 0.87
N ILE A 166 23.96 16.15 1.66
CA ILE A 166 24.15 15.66 3.03
C ILE A 166 24.78 14.26 3.03
N SER A 167 25.82 14.07 3.85
CA SER A 167 26.37 12.74 4.05
C SER A 167 25.52 11.93 5.03
N LEU A 168 25.59 10.60 4.95
CA LEU A 168 24.91 9.72 5.89
C LEU A 168 25.25 10.03 7.35
N GLU A 169 26.53 10.31 7.62
CA GLU A 169 27.01 10.67 8.96
C GLU A 169 26.37 11.98 9.46
N ALA A 170 26.33 13.01 8.62
CA ALA A 170 25.71 14.29 8.94
C ALA A 170 24.20 14.13 9.14
N TYR A 171 23.51 13.32 8.33
CA TYR A 171 22.10 13.02 8.47
C TYR A 171 21.77 12.32 9.80
N ILE A 172 22.55 11.30 10.18
CA ILE A 172 22.36 10.55 11.44
C ILE A 172 22.65 11.44 12.67
N SER A 173 23.65 12.31 12.59
CA SER A 173 24.07 13.14 13.72
C SER A 173 23.17 14.34 14.00
N ASP A 174 22.41 14.80 13.01
CA ASP A 174 21.47 15.93 13.14
C ASP A 174 20.01 15.49 12.97
N TRP A 175 19.38 15.13 14.10
CA TRP A 175 17.97 14.72 14.11
C TRP A 175 17.02 15.78 13.55
N ARG A 176 17.36 17.08 13.63
CA ARG A 176 16.51 18.15 13.08
C ARG A 176 16.50 18.11 11.56
N SER A 177 17.67 17.98 10.95
CA SER A 177 17.78 17.79 9.50
C SER A 177 17.06 16.52 9.04
N ALA A 178 17.20 15.41 9.78
CA ALA A 178 16.49 14.18 9.52
C ALA A 178 14.96 14.40 9.49
N CYS A 179 14.38 14.94 10.55
CA CYS A 179 12.94 15.22 10.61
C CYS A 179 12.46 16.18 9.51
N ILE A 180 13.26 17.19 9.15
CA ILE A 180 12.91 18.13 8.08
C ILE A 180 12.89 17.39 6.74
N VAL A 181 13.93 16.64 6.42
CA VAL A 181 14.06 15.90 5.16
C VAL A 181 12.92 14.91 5.00
N GLU A 182 12.68 14.08 6.01
CA GLU A 182 11.60 13.08 5.99
C GLU A 182 10.23 13.73 5.75
N ARG A 183 9.91 14.79 6.50
CA ARG A 183 8.64 15.48 6.34
C ARG A 183 8.49 16.17 4.99
N VAL A 184 9.56 16.77 4.47
CA VAL A 184 9.53 17.45 3.17
C VAL A 184 9.40 16.44 2.03
N LEU A 185 10.07 15.27 2.11
CA LEU A 185 9.90 14.16 1.17
C LEU A 185 8.47 13.65 1.17
N GLU A 186 7.92 13.37 2.33
CA GLU A 186 6.53 12.91 2.47
C GLU A 186 5.54 13.86 1.79
N VAL A 187 5.66 15.17 2.05
CA VAL A 187 4.79 16.21 1.47
C VAL A 187 4.99 16.34 -0.04
N ALA A 188 6.24 16.25 -0.54
CA ALA A 188 6.53 16.34 -1.96
C ALA A 188 5.95 15.14 -2.74
N ILE A 189 6.13 13.93 -2.22
CA ILE A 189 5.56 12.72 -2.83
C ILE A 189 4.03 12.78 -2.81
N GLY A 190 3.44 13.19 -1.68
CA GLY A 190 2.00 13.41 -1.57
C GLY A 190 1.45 14.40 -2.61
N ALA A 191 2.17 15.49 -2.86
CA ALA A 191 1.78 16.46 -3.90
C ALA A 191 1.80 15.86 -5.32
N CYS A 192 2.76 14.98 -5.63
CA CYS A 192 2.80 14.26 -6.90
C CYS A 192 1.58 13.33 -7.07
N ILE A 193 1.24 12.58 -6.03
CA ILE A 193 0.08 11.68 -6.02
C ILE A 193 -1.21 12.48 -6.24
N ASP A 194 -1.39 13.58 -5.52
CA ASP A 194 -2.56 14.43 -5.60
C ASP A 194 -2.72 15.06 -7.00
N LEU A 195 -1.64 15.60 -7.57
CA LEU A 195 -1.63 16.13 -8.95
C LEU A 195 -2.05 15.07 -9.95
N THR A 196 -1.45 13.89 -9.85
CA THR A 196 -1.77 12.75 -10.72
C THR A 196 -3.24 12.37 -10.61
N ARG A 197 -3.76 12.25 -9.38
CA ARG A 197 -5.18 11.91 -9.12
C ARG A 197 -6.13 12.95 -9.71
N HIS A 198 -5.85 14.24 -9.55
CA HIS A 198 -6.65 15.30 -10.13
C HIS A 198 -6.66 15.23 -11.65
N THR A 199 -5.51 15.07 -12.29
CA THR A 199 -5.39 15.00 -13.76
C THR A 199 -6.11 13.77 -14.32
N LEU A 200 -5.96 12.59 -13.73
CA LEU A 200 -6.68 11.38 -14.14
C LEU A 200 -8.20 11.59 -14.04
N SER A 201 -8.65 12.16 -12.93
CA SER A 201 -10.07 12.44 -12.69
C SER A 201 -10.66 13.44 -13.71
N GLU A 202 -9.94 14.52 -14.05
CA GLU A 202 -10.38 15.49 -15.07
C GLU A 202 -10.49 14.87 -16.46
N ARG A 203 -9.63 13.92 -16.76
CA ARG A 203 -9.69 13.16 -18.02
C ARG A 203 -10.74 12.05 -18.01
N GLY A 204 -11.53 11.92 -16.94
CA GLY A 204 -12.56 10.88 -16.81
C GLY A 204 -11.99 9.47 -16.68
N LEU A 205 -10.72 9.32 -16.30
CA LEU A 205 -10.07 8.04 -16.11
C LEU A 205 -10.38 7.47 -14.74
N GLY A 206 -10.46 6.15 -14.64
CA GLY A 206 -10.68 5.44 -13.38
C GLY A 206 -9.55 5.69 -12.39
N LEU A 207 -9.90 5.85 -11.11
CA LEU A 207 -8.93 6.05 -10.04
C LEU A 207 -8.64 4.72 -9.34
N PRO A 208 -7.39 4.23 -9.39
CA PRO A 208 -6.96 3.08 -8.61
C PRO A 208 -7.03 3.32 -7.10
N ARG A 209 -7.08 2.24 -6.33
CA ARG A 209 -7.23 2.26 -4.87
C ARG A 209 -5.90 2.17 -4.11
N THR A 210 -4.78 2.39 -4.79
CA THR A 210 -3.44 2.45 -4.19
C THR A 210 -2.65 3.61 -4.78
N TYR A 211 -1.69 4.13 -4.04
CA TYR A 211 -0.85 5.24 -4.52
C TYR A 211 -0.01 4.84 -5.73
N ARG A 212 0.59 3.64 -5.72
CA ARG A 212 1.33 3.11 -6.88
C ARG A 212 0.41 2.92 -8.08
N GLY A 213 -0.79 2.41 -7.86
CA GLY A 213 -1.79 2.26 -8.91
C GLY A 213 -2.14 3.58 -9.60
N ILE A 214 -2.27 4.68 -8.85
CA ILE A 214 -2.50 6.03 -9.40
C ILE A 214 -1.36 6.44 -10.34
N VAL A 215 -0.10 6.20 -9.95
CA VAL A 215 1.08 6.51 -10.77
C VAL A 215 1.10 5.67 -12.05
N PHE A 216 0.83 4.36 -11.94
CA PHE A 216 0.79 3.48 -13.12
C PHE A 216 -0.39 3.81 -14.05
N ALA A 217 -1.54 4.22 -13.53
CA ALA A 217 -2.64 4.70 -14.37
C ALA A 217 -2.25 5.95 -15.16
N ALA A 218 -1.45 6.85 -14.60
CA ALA A 218 -0.91 8.00 -15.33
C ALA A 218 0.08 7.59 -16.44
N ARG A 219 0.91 6.58 -16.22
CA ARG A 219 1.76 5.99 -17.26
C ARG A 219 0.90 5.42 -18.40
N ASP A 220 -0.10 4.63 -18.06
CA ASP A 220 -0.97 3.96 -19.04
C ASP A 220 -1.82 4.98 -19.84
N ALA A 221 -2.09 6.13 -19.24
CA ALA A 221 -2.72 7.27 -19.90
C ALA A 221 -1.75 8.15 -20.74
N GLY A 222 -0.47 7.79 -20.80
CA GLY A 222 0.55 8.55 -21.52
C GLY A 222 0.96 9.87 -20.87
N LEU A 223 0.64 10.08 -19.58
CA LEU A 223 1.01 11.27 -18.82
C LEU A 223 2.44 11.21 -18.29
N LEU A 224 2.91 10.01 -17.99
CA LEU A 224 4.24 9.75 -17.45
C LEU A 224 4.99 8.74 -18.33
N GLU A 225 6.29 9.01 -18.51
CA GLU A 225 7.21 8.03 -19.08
C GLU A 225 7.37 6.82 -18.16
N ALA A 226 7.58 5.63 -18.71
CA ALA A 226 7.64 4.37 -17.96
C ALA A 226 8.70 4.38 -16.85
N GLY A 227 9.91 4.90 -17.13
CA GLY A 227 10.99 4.97 -16.15
C GLY A 227 10.66 5.90 -14.98
N LEU A 228 10.08 7.08 -15.29
CA LEU A 228 9.67 8.03 -14.25
C LEU A 228 8.52 7.48 -13.42
N ALA A 229 7.57 6.79 -14.04
CA ALA A 229 6.46 6.15 -13.33
C ALA A 229 6.94 5.06 -12.37
N ALA A 230 7.94 4.26 -12.77
CA ALA A 230 8.54 3.26 -11.89
C ALA A 230 9.19 3.92 -10.67
N SER A 231 10.05 4.93 -10.87
CA SER A 231 10.68 5.67 -9.77
C SER A 231 9.67 6.31 -8.82
N LEU A 232 8.60 6.93 -9.37
CA LEU A 232 7.54 7.52 -8.54
C LEU A 232 6.74 6.46 -7.77
N ALA A 233 6.51 5.30 -8.36
CA ALA A 233 5.86 4.18 -7.68
C ALA A 233 6.70 3.69 -6.48
N ASP A 234 8.02 3.67 -6.60
CA ASP A 234 8.93 3.34 -5.50
C ASP A 234 8.91 4.43 -4.42
N LEU A 235 8.87 5.70 -4.82
CA LEU A 235 8.68 6.81 -3.88
C LEU A 235 7.34 6.75 -3.13
N CYS A 236 6.25 6.25 -3.76
CA CYS A 236 4.98 5.99 -3.06
C CYS A 236 5.15 4.94 -1.96
N GLY A 237 5.87 3.85 -2.25
CA GLY A 237 6.21 2.84 -1.24
C GLY A 237 7.04 3.42 -0.10
N PHE A 238 8.06 4.22 -0.43
CA PHE A 238 8.89 4.90 0.56
C PHE A 238 8.10 5.89 1.43
N ARG A 239 7.14 6.61 0.86
CA ARG A 239 6.23 7.49 1.62
C ARG A 239 5.45 6.72 2.68
N ASN A 240 5.00 5.50 2.38
CA ASN A 240 4.33 4.67 3.37
C ASN A 240 5.26 4.27 4.52
N VAL A 241 6.54 4.02 4.24
CA VAL A 241 7.56 3.78 5.28
C VAL A 241 7.73 5.03 6.16
N LEU A 242 7.88 6.22 5.56
CA LEU A 242 8.00 7.48 6.31
C LEU A 242 6.80 7.74 7.22
N ALA A 243 5.59 7.45 6.75
CA ALA A 243 4.36 7.74 7.48
C ALA A 243 4.06 6.74 8.61
N HIS A 244 4.47 5.47 8.47
CA HIS A 244 3.98 4.38 9.35
C HIS A 244 5.07 3.57 10.05
N GLN A 245 6.35 3.77 9.70
CA GLN A 245 7.47 2.99 10.24
C GLN A 245 8.60 3.89 10.77
N GLY A 246 8.27 5.03 11.35
CA GLY A 246 9.23 6.05 11.79
C GLY A 246 10.41 5.52 12.62
N ASP A 247 10.18 4.50 13.45
CA ASP A 247 11.20 3.90 14.32
C ASP A 247 12.20 2.99 13.55
N ARG A 248 11.94 2.69 12.27
CA ARG A 248 12.69 1.73 11.46
C ARG A 248 13.16 2.30 10.13
N ILE A 249 13.12 3.60 9.98
CA ILE A 249 13.60 4.25 8.76
C ILE A 249 15.10 4.04 8.67
N ASP A 250 15.54 3.36 7.62
CA ASP A 250 16.97 3.24 7.31
C ASP A 250 17.49 4.58 6.77
N ALA A 251 18.35 5.22 7.54
CA ALA A 251 18.98 6.49 7.19
C ALA A 251 19.69 6.45 5.84
N ALA A 252 20.28 5.29 5.46
CA ALA A 252 20.94 5.13 4.18
C ALA A 252 19.93 5.22 3.03
N VAL A 253 18.75 4.61 3.18
CA VAL A 253 17.67 4.68 2.19
C VAL A 253 17.15 6.10 2.05
N VAL A 254 16.98 6.84 3.15
CA VAL A 254 16.55 8.26 3.08
C VAL A 254 17.54 9.10 2.32
N VAL A 255 18.85 8.95 2.60
CA VAL A 255 19.92 9.69 1.92
C VAL A 255 19.96 9.33 0.43
N GLU A 256 19.79 8.06 0.06
CA GLU A 256 19.70 7.60 -1.32
C GLU A 256 18.50 8.23 -2.04
N VAL A 257 17.33 8.20 -1.43
CA VAL A 257 16.10 8.84 -1.96
C VAL A 257 16.28 10.34 -2.10
N LEU A 258 16.96 11.00 -1.16
CA LEU A 258 17.27 12.42 -1.24
C LEU A 258 18.17 12.75 -2.43
N GLN A 259 19.19 11.93 -2.70
CA GLN A 259 20.15 12.12 -3.79
C GLN A 259 19.56 11.85 -5.18
N HIS A 260 18.66 10.89 -5.31
CA HIS A 260 18.12 10.43 -6.59
C HIS A 260 16.64 10.82 -6.80
N GLY A 261 15.81 10.66 -5.78
CA GLY A 261 14.37 10.91 -5.85
C GLY A 261 14.02 12.37 -6.08
N VAL A 262 14.79 13.31 -5.55
CA VAL A 262 14.56 14.76 -5.78
C VAL A 262 14.64 15.12 -7.25
N ARG A 263 15.54 14.50 -8.00
CA ARG A 263 15.62 14.66 -9.46
C ARG A 263 14.34 14.16 -10.14
N ASP A 264 13.82 13.04 -9.71
CA ASP A 264 12.59 12.47 -10.29
C ASP A 264 11.35 13.29 -9.91
N LEU A 265 11.30 13.89 -8.71
CA LEU A 265 10.27 14.87 -8.34
C LEU A 265 10.30 16.11 -9.25
N ARG A 266 11.49 16.60 -9.63
CA ARG A 266 11.64 17.71 -10.58
C ARG A 266 11.19 17.30 -11.99
N ARG A 267 11.57 16.11 -12.47
CA ARG A 267 11.09 15.57 -13.77
C ARG A 267 9.58 15.41 -13.80
N PHE A 268 9.00 14.92 -12.68
CA PHE A 268 7.56 14.84 -12.55
C PHE A 268 6.89 16.23 -12.65
N ARG A 269 7.45 17.21 -11.97
CA ARG A 269 6.96 18.60 -12.02
C ARG A 269 6.98 19.15 -13.44
N GLU A 270 8.03 18.88 -14.21
CA GLU A 270 8.14 19.28 -15.63
C GLU A 270 7.07 18.60 -16.48
N ALA A 271 6.88 17.29 -16.33
CA ALA A 271 5.82 16.56 -17.02
C ALA A 271 4.43 17.11 -16.65
N ALA A 272 4.17 17.31 -15.36
CA ALA A 272 2.87 17.78 -14.87
C ALA A 272 2.53 19.22 -15.28
N SER A 273 3.50 20.04 -15.66
CA SER A 273 3.25 21.40 -16.17
C SER A 273 2.61 21.43 -17.56
N GLY A 274 2.62 20.32 -18.27
CA GLY A 274 1.98 20.16 -19.59
C GLY A 274 0.61 19.48 -19.55
N TRP A 275 0.05 19.17 -18.39
CA TRP A 275 -1.18 18.36 -18.23
C TRP A 275 -2.50 19.13 -18.42
#